data_5571327faca84dd07edd55ef2fc42f49
#
_entry.id   5571327faca84dd07edd55ef2fc42f49
#
_cell.length_a   1.000
_cell.length_b   1.000
_cell.length_c   1.000
_cell.angle_alpha   90.00
_cell.angle_beta   90.00
_cell.angle_gamma   90.00
#
_symmetry.space_group_name_H-M   'P 1'
#
loop_
_entity.id
_entity.type
_entity.pdbx_description
1 polymer ?
#
loop_
_entity_poly.entity_id
_entity_poly.type
_entity_poly.pdbx_seq_one_letter_code
_entity_poly.pdbx_strand_id
1 'polypeptide(L)'
;MKFAHKLTLALLVVLAVVLSLCNTVLIGQQFRQELHTAQETLSADWQRESRAMQRTLVTPGSGSLAARVGSYLQAITEQNSLAYAAYSVDGTSLYYALPTAVPLSEVEVLLAQDGEPRMVLANNHTLLCAGTVVLPERCITLVIAQDAAPVWQARQARTRNALIAELLAMVLAGGLVLLLCRRMTRPLEQLEQAGHPPAGAAEPAQPPDCRRGLQPAHGHPWQ
;
A
#
# COMPACT_ATOMS: atom_id res chain seq x y z
N MET A 1 -34.28 16.21 -9.20
CA MET A 1 -32.84 16.42 -9.16
C MET A 1 -32.15 16.00 -7.84
N LYS A 2 -32.73 16.20 -6.64
CA LYS A 2 -32.07 15.86 -5.35
C LYS A 2 -31.78 14.36 -5.13
N PHE A 3 -32.59 13.43 -5.68
CA PHE A 3 -32.42 11.99 -5.48
C PHE A 3 -31.24 11.43 -6.31
N ALA A 4 -31.12 11.82 -7.57
CA ALA A 4 -30.03 11.37 -8.43
C ALA A 4 -28.66 11.78 -7.87
N HIS A 5 -28.52 13.02 -7.35
CA HIS A 5 -27.27 13.45 -6.74
C HIS A 5 -26.91 12.67 -5.47
N LYS A 6 -27.90 12.32 -4.63
CA LYS A 6 -27.66 11.49 -3.44
C LYS A 6 -27.19 10.10 -3.82
N LEU A 7 -27.81 9.47 -4.84
CA LEU A 7 -27.43 8.14 -5.32
C LEU A 7 -26.01 8.15 -5.91
N THR A 8 -25.70 9.16 -6.73
CA THR A 8 -24.35 9.34 -7.30
C THR A 8 -23.29 9.49 -6.21
N LEU A 9 -23.56 10.35 -5.21
CA LEU A 9 -22.64 10.55 -4.10
C LEU A 9 -22.42 9.24 -3.32
N ALA A 10 -23.49 8.50 -3.01
CA ALA A 10 -23.40 7.22 -2.33
C ALA A 10 -22.55 6.22 -3.12
N LEU A 11 -22.73 6.12 -4.44
CA LEU A 11 -21.96 5.23 -5.29
C LEU A 11 -20.48 5.61 -5.34
N LEU A 12 -20.16 6.90 -5.42
CA LEU A 12 -18.79 7.40 -5.38
C LEU A 12 -18.12 7.10 -4.04
N VAL A 13 -18.84 7.24 -2.92
CA VAL A 13 -18.31 6.90 -1.59
C VAL A 13 -18.00 5.42 -1.50
N VAL A 14 -18.93 4.55 -1.95
CA VAL A 14 -18.69 3.10 -1.95
C VAL A 14 -17.49 2.74 -2.83
N LEU A 15 -17.37 3.34 -4.01
CA LEU A 15 -16.24 3.11 -4.90
C LEU A 15 -14.92 3.53 -4.24
N ALA A 16 -14.88 4.70 -3.59
CA ALA A 16 -13.70 5.17 -2.86
C ALA A 16 -13.28 4.19 -1.75
N VAL A 17 -14.23 3.75 -0.94
CA VAL A 17 -13.96 2.80 0.15
C VAL A 17 -13.40 1.48 -0.39
N VAL A 18 -13.99 0.93 -1.45
CA VAL A 18 -13.54 -0.33 -2.07
C VAL A 18 -12.12 -0.17 -2.64
N LEU A 19 -11.86 0.91 -3.39
CA LEU A 19 -10.54 1.18 -3.96
C LEU A 19 -9.48 1.36 -2.87
N SER A 20 -9.79 2.12 -1.82
CA SER A 20 -8.88 2.35 -0.69
C SER A 20 -8.55 1.06 0.06
N LEU A 21 -9.54 0.19 0.29
CA LEU A 21 -9.32 -1.11 0.90
C LEU A 21 -8.45 -2.01 0.01
N CYS A 22 -8.75 -2.11 -1.29
CA CYS A 22 -7.95 -2.89 -2.22
C CYS A 22 -6.50 -2.41 -2.28
N ASN A 23 -6.28 -1.10 -2.39
CA ASN A 23 -4.94 -0.51 -2.41
C ASN A 23 -4.18 -0.79 -1.11
N THR A 24 -4.83 -0.66 0.04
CA THR A 24 -4.21 -0.93 1.35
C THR A 24 -3.78 -2.38 1.47
N VAL A 25 -4.62 -3.32 1.05
CA VAL A 25 -4.30 -4.76 1.08
C VAL A 25 -3.15 -5.07 0.13
N LEU A 26 -3.19 -4.59 -1.11
CA LEU A 26 -2.15 -4.84 -2.11
C LEU A 26 -0.79 -4.27 -1.68
N ILE A 27 -0.74 -3.02 -1.22
CA ILE A 27 0.49 -2.40 -0.72
C ILE A 27 1.03 -3.16 0.50
N GLY A 28 0.15 -3.60 1.40
CA GLY A 28 0.53 -4.39 2.56
C GLY A 28 1.12 -5.76 2.19
N GLN A 29 0.54 -6.45 1.21
CA GLN A 29 1.06 -7.73 0.71
C GLN A 29 2.42 -7.56 0.03
N GLN A 30 2.56 -6.57 -0.86
CA GLN A 30 3.83 -6.29 -1.53
C GLN A 30 4.93 -5.94 -0.53
N PHE A 31 4.62 -5.12 0.46
CA PHE A 31 5.58 -4.77 1.51
C PHE A 31 6.07 -6.00 2.29
N ARG A 32 5.15 -6.90 2.68
CA ARG A 32 5.52 -8.15 3.37
C ARG A 32 6.40 -9.04 2.49
N GLN A 33 6.07 -9.15 1.21
CA GLN A 33 6.84 -9.94 0.26
C GLN A 33 8.25 -9.36 0.05
N GLU A 34 8.38 -8.05 -0.11
CA GLU A 34 9.68 -7.39 -0.26
C GLU A 34 10.54 -7.54 1.00
N LEU A 35 9.93 -7.38 2.18
CA LEU A 35 10.64 -7.58 3.44
C LEU A 35 11.11 -9.04 3.59
N HIS A 36 10.25 -10.00 3.26
CA HIS A 36 10.59 -11.43 3.28
C HIS A 36 11.74 -11.74 2.30
N THR A 37 11.68 -11.22 1.08
CA THR A 37 12.77 -11.39 0.10
C THR A 37 14.07 -10.76 0.59
N ALA A 38 14.02 -9.59 1.22
CA ALA A 38 15.20 -8.96 1.82
C ALA A 38 15.79 -9.83 2.94
N GLN A 39 14.95 -10.43 3.78
CA GLN A 39 15.37 -11.36 4.81
C GLN A 39 16.02 -12.63 4.24
N GLU A 40 15.41 -13.25 3.23
CA GLU A 40 15.96 -14.42 2.55
C GLU A 40 17.32 -14.12 1.91
N THR A 41 17.43 -12.97 1.23
CA THR A 41 18.68 -12.53 0.60
C THR A 41 19.77 -12.35 1.65
N LEU A 42 19.48 -11.65 2.75
CA LEU A 42 20.43 -11.42 3.83
C LEU A 42 20.88 -12.73 4.49
N SER A 43 19.97 -13.71 4.67
CA SER A 43 20.34 -15.03 5.21
C SER A 43 21.24 -15.81 4.27
N ALA A 44 20.97 -15.75 2.96
CA ALA A 44 21.81 -16.39 1.96
C ALA A 44 23.20 -15.75 1.88
N ASP A 45 23.25 -14.40 1.96
CA ASP A 45 24.51 -13.66 2.02
C ASP A 45 25.31 -14.01 3.28
N TRP A 46 24.63 -14.11 4.44
CA TRP A 46 25.28 -14.55 5.67
C TRP A 46 25.88 -15.95 5.52
N GLN A 47 25.13 -16.91 4.96
CA GLN A 47 25.63 -18.27 4.72
C GLN A 47 26.80 -18.28 3.73
N ARG A 48 26.77 -17.47 2.70
CA ARG A 48 27.83 -17.36 1.72
C ARG A 48 29.11 -16.81 2.38
N GLU A 49 28.98 -15.69 3.08
CA GLU A 49 30.12 -15.03 3.71
C GLU A 49 30.71 -15.86 4.87
N SER A 50 29.88 -16.50 5.66
CA SER A 50 30.34 -17.40 6.74
C SER A 50 31.19 -18.56 6.19
N ARG A 51 30.73 -19.19 5.08
CA ARG A 51 31.49 -20.26 4.39
C ARG A 51 32.77 -19.74 3.74
N ALA A 52 32.73 -18.56 3.13
CA ALA A 52 33.93 -17.95 2.55
C ALA A 52 34.96 -17.60 3.63
N MET A 53 34.51 -17.02 4.73
CA MET A 53 35.35 -16.76 5.89
C MET A 53 35.97 -18.04 6.46
N GLN A 54 35.19 -19.11 6.64
CA GLN A 54 35.71 -20.40 7.09
C GLN A 54 36.80 -20.92 6.18
N ARG A 55 36.61 -20.88 4.86
CA ARG A 55 37.62 -21.36 3.89
C ARG A 55 38.89 -20.53 3.92
N THR A 56 38.77 -19.20 4.03
CA THR A 56 39.91 -18.28 3.99
C THR A 56 40.73 -18.33 5.28
N LEU A 57 40.06 -18.50 6.42
CA LEU A 57 40.71 -18.47 7.73
C LEU A 57 41.12 -19.85 8.26
N VAL A 58 40.88 -20.94 7.50
CA VAL A 58 41.36 -22.29 7.81
C VAL A 58 42.89 -22.35 7.84
N THR A 59 43.56 -21.62 6.93
CA THR A 59 45.01 -21.61 6.85
C THR A 59 45.57 -20.78 8.00
N PRO A 60 46.43 -21.35 8.88
CA PRO A 60 47.10 -20.55 9.91
C PRO A 60 47.96 -19.46 9.27
N GLY A 61 47.58 -18.21 9.49
CA GLY A 61 48.32 -17.06 9.00
C GLY A 61 49.18 -16.45 10.13
N SER A 62 50.14 -15.62 9.72
CA SER A 62 50.91 -14.80 10.69
C SER A 62 49.99 -13.71 11.26
N GLY A 63 49.76 -13.71 12.57
CA GLY A 63 48.98 -12.67 13.26
C GLY A 63 47.89 -13.22 14.17
N SER A 64 47.31 -12.34 14.98
CA SER A 64 46.19 -12.70 15.86
C SER A 64 44.93 -12.99 15.04
N LEU A 65 44.03 -13.84 15.54
CA LEU A 65 42.74 -14.13 14.91
C LEU A 65 41.97 -12.84 14.65
N ALA A 66 41.98 -11.88 15.58
CA ALA A 66 41.32 -10.59 15.44
C ALA A 66 41.86 -9.79 14.24
N ALA A 67 43.17 -9.79 14.02
CA ALA A 67 43.78 -9.08 12.88
C ALA A 67 43.40 -9.74 11.55
N ARG A 68 43.34 -11.07 11.50
CA ARG A 68 42.96 -11.83 10.29
C ARG A 68 41.46 -11.66 9.96
N VAL A 69 40.60 -11.77 10.98
CA VAL A 69 39.15 -11.52 10.83
C VAL A 69 38.90 -10.07 10.42
N GLY A 70 39.57 -9.12 11.07
CA GLY A 70 39.43 -7.70 10.76
C GLY A 70 39.84 -7.35 9.33
N SER A 71 41.02 -7.83 8.86
CA SER A 71 41.45 -7.57 7.47
C SER A 71 40.51 -8.24 6.42
N TYR A 72 40.01 -9.44 6.70
CA TYR A 72 39.05 -10.11 5.82
C TYR A 72 37.75 -9.31 5.73
N LEU A 73 37.15 -8.94 6.86
CA LEU A 73 35.88 -8.19 6.88
C LEU A 73 36.02 -6.79 6.33
N GLN A 74 37.15 -6.11 6.55
CA GLN A 74 37.42 -4.81 5.95
C GLN A 74 37.43 -4.91 4.42
N ALA A 75 38.14 -5.89 3.85
CA ALA A 75 38.19 -6.09 2.40
C ALA A 75 36.80 -6.34 1.81
N ILE A 76 35.94 -7.08 2.49
CA ILE A 76 34.57 -7.35 2.02
C ILE A 76 33.68 -6.12 2.19
N THR A 77 33.80 -5.37 3.29
CA THR A 77 33.01 -4.14 3.52
C THR A 77 33.27 -3.10 2.43
N GLU A 78 34.50 -3.03 1.92
CA GLU A 78 34.85 -2.13 0.82
C GLU A 78 34.24 -2.56 -0.53
N GLN A 79 33.93 -3.85 -0.69
CA GLN A 79 33.38 -4.42 -1.94
C GLN A 79 31.85 -4.50 -1.95
N ASN A 80 31.23 -4.65 -0.79
CA ASN A 80 29.79 -4.87 -0.64
C ASN A 80 29.12 -3.67 0.02
N SER A 81 27.83 -3.48 -0.26
CA SER A 81 26.96 -2.49 0.41
C SER A 81 26.46 -2.96 1.79
N LEU A 82 27.00 -4.08 2.29
CA LEU A 82 26.65 -4.66 3.59
C LEU A 82 27.63 -4.18 4.65
N ALA A 83 27.13 -4.01 5.86
CA ALA A 83 27.96 -3.68 7.01
C ALA A 83 28.19 -4.93 7.87
N TYR A 84 29.38 -5.05 8.43
CA TYR A 84 29.80 -6.27 9.14
C TYR A 84 30.27 -5.95 10.54
N ALA A 85 30.04 -6.89 11.46
CA ALA A 85 30.70 -6.93 12.75
C ALA A 85 31.03 -8.39 13.11
N ALA A 86 32.09 -8.59 13.84
CA ALA A 86 32.48 -9.89 14.38
C ALA A 86 32.82 -9.78 15.86
N TYR A 87 32.31 -10.75 16.60
CA TYR A 87 32.52 -10.83 18.04
C TYR A 87 33.08 -12.20 18.40
N SER A 88 33.97 -12.22 19.40
CA SER A 88 34.39 -13.47 20.06
C SER A 88 33.22 -14.04 20.88
N VAL A 89 33.31 -15.32 21.25
CA VAL A 89 32.36 -15.97 22.18
C VAL A 89 32.25 -15.20 23.51
N ASP A 90 33.34 -14.55 23.92
CA ASP A 90 33.40 -13.74 25.14
C ASP A 90 32.70 -12.37 24.99
N GLY A 91 32.04 -12.10 23.85
CA GLY A 91 31.41 -10.80 23.55
C GLY A 91 32.38 -9.68 23.16
N THR A 92 33.67 -9.94 23.15
CA THR A 92 34.69 -8.94 22.71
C THR A 92 34.59 -8.71 21.20
N SER A 93 34.51 -7.45 20.80
CA SER A 93 34.48 -7.06 19.38
C SER A 93 35.85 -7.32 18.73
N LEU A 94 35.83 -8.16 17.69
CA LEU A 94 37.03 -8.41 16.84
C LEU A 94 37.07 -7.45 15.66
N TYR A 95 35.91 -7.05 15.16
CA TYR A 95 35.73 -6.08 14.08
C TYR A 95 34.34 -5.45 14.21
N TYR A 96 34.25 -4.14 13.92
CA TYR A 96 33.00 -3.40 14.00
C TYR A 96 32.92 -2.32 12.91
N ALA A 97 32.03 -2.50 11.96
CA ALA A 97 31.73 -1.53 10.91
C ALA A 97 30.21 -1.39 10.68
N LEU A 98 29.40 -1.62 11.74
CA LEU A 98 27.96 -1.41 11.66
C LEU A 98 27.63 0.08 11.63
N PRO A 99 26.53 0.49 10.99
CA PRO A 99 26.05 1.87 11.06
C PRO A 99 25.86 2.30 12.53
N THR A 100 26.20 3.54 12.85
CA THR A 100 26.04 4.12 14.20
C THR A 100 24.58 4.13 14.68
N ALA A 101 23.65 3.96 13.77
CA ALA A 101 22.22 3.88 14.02
C ALA A 101 21.75 2.55 14.63
N VAL A 102 22.60 1.49 14.61
CA VAL A 102 22.27 0.19 15.20
C VAL A 102 22.60 0.22 16.69
N PRO A 103 21.62 0.13 17.59
CA PRO A 103 21.89 0.14 19.03
C PRO A 103 22.61 -1.16 19.43
N LEU A 104 23.65 -1.01 20.24
CA LEU A 104 24.44 -2.14 20.77
C LEU A 104 23.58 -3.16 21.50
N SER A 105 22.52 -2.73 22.16
CA SER A 105 21.58 -3.62 22.86
C SER A 105 20.90 -4.65 21.95
N GLU A 106 20.60 -4.29 20.70
CA GLU A 106 20.01 -5.24 19.74
C GLU A 106 21.05 -6.26 19.26
N VAL A 107 22.30 -5.86 19.15
CA VAL A 107 23.41 -6.77 18.83
C VAL A 107 23.67 -7.72 20.01
N GLU A 108 23.65 -7.23 21.24
CA GLU A 108 23.82 -8.06 22.45
C GLU A 108 22.75 -9.13 22.59
N VAL A 109 21.48 -8.81 22.26
CA VAL A 109 20.39 -9.80 22.24
C VAL A 109 20.66 -10.93 21.23
N LEU A 110 21.25 -10.60 20.08
CA LEU A 110 21.65 -11.57 19.07
C LEU A 110 22.85 -12.39 19.49
N LEU A 111 23.82 -11.78 20.20
CA LEU A 111 25.02 -12.43 20.70
C LEU A 111 24.74 -13.43 21.84
N ALA A 112 23.71 -13.16 22.64
CA ALA A 112 23.31 -14.01 23.76
C ALA A 112 22.69 -15.36 23.33
N GLN A 113 22.51 -15.61 22.03
CA GLN A 113 21.82 -16.76 21.50
C GLN A 113 22.76 -17.59 20.60
N ASP A 114 23.16 -18.76 21.10
CA ASP A 114 23.95 -19.73 20.33
C ASP A 114 23.05 -20.45 19.30
N GLY A 115 23.60 -20.70 18.10
CA GLY A 115 22.99 -21.60 17.12
C GLY A 115 22.82 -21.03 15.71
N GLU A 116 21.69 -21.34 15.11
CA GLU A 116 21.37 -20.95 13.73
C GLU A 116 21.30 -19.41 13.53
N PRO A 117 21.62 -18.94 12.32
CA PRO A 117 21.57 -17.50 12.03
C PRO A 117 20.17 -16.94 12.27
N ARG A 118 20.10 -15.89 13.07
CA ARG A 118 18.85 -15.20 13.42
C ARG A 118 18.84 -13.81 12.85
N MET A 119 17.63 -13.38 12.50
CA MET A 119 17.40 -12.07 11.94
C MET A 119 16.55 -11.23 12.87
N VAL A 120 16.95 -9.97 13.02
CA VAL A 120 16.21 -8.95 13.75
C VAL A 120 16.12 -7.71 12.90
N LEU A 121 14.97 -7.07 12.92
CA LEU A 121 14.78 -5.76 12.33
C LEU A 121 15.03 -4.70 13.40
N ALA A 122 16.12 -3.98 13.25
CA ALA A 122 16.47 -2.88 14.14
C ALA A 122 15.56 -1.64 13.92
N ASN A 123 15.45 -0.79 14.94
CA ASN A 123 14.54 0.35 14.96
C ASN A 123 14.73 1.37 13.82
N ASN A 124 15.87 1.35 13.14
CA ASN A 124 16.21 2.27 12.03
C ASN A 124 16.05 1.64 10.64
N HIS A 125 15.15 0.68 10.49
CA HIS A 125 14.95 -0.04 9.23
C HIS A 125 16.20 -0.81 8.77
N THR A 126 17.08 -1.19 9.68
CA THR A 126 18.26 -2.01 9.40
C THR A 126 17.94 -3.46 9.72
N LEU A 127 18.10 -4.36 8.74
CA LEU A 127 18.02 -5.80 8.95
C LEU A 127 19.37 -6.30 9.48
N LEU A 128 19.36 -6.99 10.60
CA LEU A 128 20.52 -7.63 11.20
C LEU A 128 20.38 -9.14 11.06
N CYS A 129 21.42 -9.79 10.61
CA CYS A 129 21.55 -11.24 10.64
C CYS A 129 22.81 -11.63 11.42
N ALA A 130 22.65 -12.38 12.49
CA ALA A 130 23.77 -12.82 13.33
C ALA A 130 23.74 -14.34 13.49
N GLY A 131 24.92 -14.96 13.49
CA GLY A 131 25.07 -16.37 13.72
C GLY A 131 26.51 -16.76 14.00
N THR A 132 26.70 -17.96 14.54
CA THR A 132 28.00 -18.49 14.94
C THR A 132 28.74 -19.09 13.75
N VAL A 133 29.97 -18.66 13.54
CA VAL A 133 30.91 -19.19 12.56
C VAL A 133 31.98 -19.98 13.30
N VAL A 134 32.09 -21.27 13.00
CA VAL A 134 33.10 -22.14 13.61
C VAL A 134 34.39 -22.06 12.82
N LEU A 135 35.42 -21.49 13.42
CA LEU A 135 36.78 -21.44 12.87
C LEU A 135 37.65 -22.51 13.58
N PRO A 136 38.78 -22.93 13.00
CA PRO A 136 39.63 -23.98 13.61
C PRO A 136 40.16 -23.61 15.01
N GLU A 137 40.40 -22.32 15.24
CA GLU A 137 40.95 -21.84 16.51
C GLU A 137 39.88 -21.51 17.55
N ARG A 138 38.77 -20.92 17.14
CA ARG A 138 37.66 -20.46 18.02
C ARG A 138 36.37 -20.26 17.23
N CYS A 139 35.26 -20.31 17.93
CA CYS A 139 33.97 -19.80 17.39
C CYS A 139 33.93 -18.27 17.47
N ILE A 140 33.33 -17.67 16.47
CA ILE A 140 33.05 -16.22 16.43
C ILE A 140 31.61 -16.01 16.04
N THR A 141 31.01 -14.92 16.46
CA THR A 141 29.69 -14.49 15.99
C THR A 141 29.86 -13.45 14.89
N LEU A 142 29.38 -13.79 13.70
CA LEU A 142 29.36 -12.89 12.54
C LEU A 142 27.99 -12.20 12.47
N VAL A 143 27.99 -10.87 12.47
CA VAL A 143 26.79 -10.03 12.30
C VAL A 143 26.90 -9.32 10.97
N ILE A 144 25.86 -9.42 10.16
CA ILE A 144 25.73 -8.70 8.91
C ILE A 144 24.52 -7.78 9.02
N ALA A 145 24.67 -6.53 8.62
CA ALA A 145 23.62 -5.54 8.59
C ALA A 145 23.36 -5.03 7.17
N GLN A 146 22.10 -4.94 6.82
CA GLN A 146 21.62 -4.41 5.55
C GLN A 146 20.62 -3.29 5.80
N ASP A 147 20.78 -2.16 5.09
CA ASP A 147 19.80 -1.09 5.10
C ASP A 147 18.54 -1.51 4.35
N ALA A 148 17.42 -1.59 5.05
CA ALA A 148 16.09 -1.87 4.49
C ALA A 148 15.27 -0.57 4.31
N ALA A 149 15.83 0.62 4.56
CA ALA A 149 15.15 1.89 4.35
C ALA A 149 14.57 2.03 2.93
N PRO A 150 15.20 1.53 1.85
CA PRO A 150 14.62 1.55 0.51
C PRO A 150 13.25 0.86 0.41
N VAL A 151 13.02 -0.22 1.18
CA VAL A 151 11.74 -0.94 1.21
C VAL A 151 10.64 -0.05 1.80
N TRP A 152 10.95 0.70 2.88
CA TRP A 152 10.03 1.65 3.48
C TRP A 152 9.75 2.86 2.59
N GLN A 153 10.78 3.40 1.95
CA GLN A 153 10.65 4.50 0.99
C GLN A 153 9.78 4.08 -0.21
N ALA A 154 9.98 2.87 -0.74
CA ALA A 154 9.17 2.31 -1.81
C ALA A 154 7.70 2.17 -1.39
N ARG A 155 7.43 1.69 -0.17
CA ARG A 155 6.08 1.63 0.40
C ARG A 155 5.43 3.01 0.47
N GLN A 156 6.15 4.01 0.98
CA GLN A 156 5.63 5.38 1.10
C GLN A 156 5.35 6.00 -0.28
N ALA A 157 6.25 5.79 -1.24
CA ALA A 157 6.04 6.25 -2.62
C ALA A 157 4.81 5.59 -3.26
N ARG A 158 4.63 4.26 -3.09
CA ARG A 158 3.46 3.54 -3.59
C ARG A 158 2.17 4.02 -2.94
N THR A 159 2.15 4.24 -1.63
CA THR A 159 0.98 4.78 -0.93
C THR A 159 0.60 6.15 -1.48
N ARG A 160 1.57 7.05 -1.68
CA ARG A 160 1.32 8.37 -2.28
C ARG A 160 0.77 8.26 -3.70
N ASN A 161 1.36 7.41 -4.53
CA ASN A 161 0.93 7.22 -5.91
C ASN A 161 -0.47 6.58 -5.99
N ALA A 162 -0.79 5.65 -5.09
CA ALA A 162 -2.12 5.05 -4.98
C ALA A 162 -3.19 6.09 -4.61
N LEU A 163 -2.89 6.99 -3.66
CA LEU A 163 -3.80 8.08 -3.29
C LEU A 163 -4.04 9.04 -4.46
N ILE A 164 -3.01 9.39 -5.22
CA ILE A 164 -3.14 10.25 -6.41
C ILE A 164 -3.99 9.56 -7.47
N ALA A 165 -3.75 8.27 -7.73
CA ALA A 165 -4.52 7.49 -8.70
C ALA A 165 -5.99 7.35 -8.27
N GLU A 166 -6.27 7.15 -6.99
CA GLU A 166 -7.62 7.08 -6.42
C GLU A 166 -8.36 8.41 -6.58
N LEU A 167 -7.71 9.54 -6.30
CA LEU A 167 -8.25 10.88 -6.52
C LEU A 167 -8.60 11.13 -7.99
N LEU A 168 -7.70 10.76 -8.91
CA LEU A 168 -7.94 10.87 -10.35
C LEU A 168 -9.11 10.00 -10.78
N ALA A 169 -9.17 8.75 -10.33
CA ALA A 169 -10.28 7.84 -10.63
C ALA A 169 -11.62 8.39 -10.13
N MET A 170 -11.66 9.00 -8.95
CA MET A 170 -12.87 9.62 -8.39
C MET A 170 -13.33 10.82 -9.22
N VAL A 171 -12.41 11.69 -9.66
CA VAL A 171 -12.72 12.83 -10.51
C VAL A 171 -13.28 12.35 -11.87
N LEU A 172 -12.64 11.36 -12.48
CA LEU A 172 -13.10 10.79 -13.76
C LEU A 172 -14.47 10.10 -13.62
N ALA A 173 -14.65 9.29 -12.59
CA ALA A 173 -15.93 8.63 -12.33
C ALA A 173 -17.04 9.65 -12.06
N GLY A 174 -16.78 10.66 -11.23
CA GLY A 174 -17.72 11.74 -10.96
C GLY A 174 -18.09 12.53 -12.22
N GLY A 175 -17.09 12.88 -13.03
CA GLY A 175 -17.29 13.55 -14.32
C GLY A 175 -18.13 12.73 -15.30
N LEU A 176 -17.84 11.42 -15.41
CA LEU A 176 -18.58 10.51 -16.27
C LEU A 176 -20.04 10.38 -15.83
N VAL A 177 -20.29 10.21 -14.53
CA VAL A 177 -21.65 10.13 -13.98
C VAL A 177 -22.42 11.43 -14.23
N LEU A 178 -21.80 12.59 -14.02
CA LEU A 178 -22.44 13.87 -14.31
C LEU A 178 -22.78 14.03 -15.80
N LEU A 179 -21.89 13.60 -16.70
CA LEU A 179 -22.16 13.61 -18.14
C LEU A 179 -23.32 12.69 -18.52
N LEU A 180 -23.35 11.48 -17.98
CA LEU A 180 -24.43 10.53 -18.21
C LEU A 180 -25.77 11.06 -17.67
N CYS A 181 -25.78 11.59 -16.45
CA CYS A 181 -26.99 12.21 -15.88
C CYS A 181 -27.50 13.37 -16.75
N ARG A 182 -26.63 14.27 -17.20
CA ARG A 182 -27.02 15.37 -18.08
C ARG A 182 -27.56 14.88 -19.42
N ARG A 183 -26.98 13.81 -19.97
CA ARG A 183 -27.44 13.25 -21.25
C ARG A 183 -28.80 12.57 -21.13
N MET A 184 -29.10 11.90 -20.00
CA MET A 184 -30.36 11.23 -19.77
C MET A 184 -31.51 12.18 -19.35
N THR A 185 -31.19 13.29 -18.67
CA THR A 185 -32.22 14.26 -18.24
C THR A 185 -32.66 15.23 -19.33
N ARG A 186 -31.79 15.53 -20.31
CA ARG A 186 -32.13 16.41 -21.43
C ARG A 186 -33.41 16.00 -22.22
N PRO A 187 -33.60 14.74 -22.63
CA PRO A 187 -34.81 14.33 -23.35
C PRO A 187 -36.07 14.39 -22.48
N LEU A 188 -35.96 14.21 -21.15
CA LEU A 188 -37.10 14.32 -20.23
C LEU A 188 -37.57 15.78 -20.06
N GLU A 189 -36.65 16.73 -19.98
CA GLU A 189 -37.00 18.17 -19.94
C GLU A 189 -37.65 18.65 -21.24
N GLN A 190 -37.26 18.09 -22.39
CA GLN A 190 -37.90 18.39 -23.67
C GLN A 190 -39.32 17.80 -23.75
N LEU A 191 -39.56 16.65 -23.20
CA LEU A 191 -40.90 16.01 -23.12
C LEU A 191 -41.82 16.79 -22.16
N GLU A 192 -41.31 17.28 -21.05
CA GLU A 192 -42.07 18.10 -20.09
C GLU A 192 -42.45 19.43 -20.66
N GLN A 193 -41.56 20.07 -21.45
CA GLN A 193 -41.87 21.30 -22.19
C GLN A 193 -42.83 21.09 -23.34
N ALA A 194 -42.81 19.94 -24.02
CA ALA A 194 -43.75 19.60 -25.07
C ALA A 194 -45.15 19.22 -24.53
N GLY A 195 -45.26 18.80 -23.28
CA GLY A 195 -46.50 18.46 -22.60
C GLY A 195 -47.28 19.60 -21.96
N HIS A 196 -46.69 20.79 -21.90
CA HIS A 196 -47.40 22.00 -21.47
C HIS A 196 -47.97 22.68 -22.69
N PRO A 197 -49.30 22.64 -22.92
CA PRO A 197 -49.91 23.45 -23.95
C PRO A 197 -49.63 24.92 -23.65
N PRO A 198 -49.31 25.72 -24.67
CA PRO A 198 -49.03 27.15 -24.47
C PRO A 198 -50.24 27.77 -23.80
N ALA A 199 -50.05 28.36 -22.63
CA ALA A 199 -51.04 29.12 -21.87
C ALA A 199 -51.40 30.41 -22.68
N GLY A 200 -52.18 30.23 -23.73
CA GLY A 200 -52.54 31.29 -24.65
C GLY A 200 -53.37 30.84 -25.85
N ALA A 201 -53.67 29.57 -26.00
CA ALA A 201 -54.49 29.08 -27.09
C ALA A 201 -55.93 28.81 -26.63
N ALA A 202 -56.76 29.78 -26.99
CA ALA A 202 -58.19 29.67 -27.17
C ALA A 202 -59.05 29.43 -25.90
N GLU A 203 -59.55 30.53 -25.38
CA GLU A 203 -60.87 30.61 -24.78
C GLU A 203 -61.82 29.77 -25.63
N PRO A 204 -62.53 28.74 -25.09
CA PRO A 204 -63.49 28.00 -25.84
C PRO A 204 -64.63 28.94 -26.18
N ALA A 205 -64.87 29.17 -27.47
CA ALA A 205 -66.03 29.91 -27.98
C ALA A 205 -67.29 29.37 -27.29
N GLN A 206 -68.01 30.25 -26.58
CA GLN A 206 -69.30 29.95 -26.01
C GLN A 206 -70.23 29.40 -27.12
N PRO A 207 -70.93 28.25 -26.92
CA PRO A 207 -71.93 27.80 -27.87
C PRO A 207 -73.10 28.80 -27.91
N PRO A 208 -73.68 29.07 -29.09
CA PRO A 208 -74.78 30.03 -29.23
C PRO A 208 -76.00 29.56 -28.46
N ASP A 209 -76.57 30.52 -27.73
CA ASP A 209 -77.74 30.44 -26.91
C ASP A 209 -78.94 30.02 -27.71
N CYS A 210 -79.35 28.73 -27.78
CA CYS A 210 -80.57 28.24 -28.34
C CYS A 210 -81.70 28.22 -27.27
N ARG A 211 -82.08 29.41 -26.83
CA ARG A 211 -83.35 29.65 -26.19
C ARG A 211 -84.39 29.87 -27.28
N ARG A 212 -85.14 28.86 -27.70
CA ARG A 212 -86.50 29.02 -28.19
C ARG A 212 -87.27 27.74 -27.90
N GLY A 213 -88.11 27.86 -26.92
CA GLY A 213 -89.54 27.53 -26.89
C GLY A 213 -89.94 26.09 -27.14
N LEU A 214 -90.39 25.51 -26.13
CA LEU A 214 -91.72 24.85 -26.26
C LEU A 214 -92.25 24.51 -24.85
N GLN A 215 -93.49 24.94 -24.67
CA GLN A 215 -94.30 24.81 -23.49
C GLN A 215 -94.72 23.39 -23.17
N PRO A 216 -95.32 23.13 -22.01
CA PRO A 216 -95.49 21.84 -21.40
C PRO A 216 -96.75 21.13 -21.83
N ALA A 217 -96.78 19.86 -21.90
CA ALA A 217 -98.02 19.05 -21.95
C ALA A 217 -97.99 17.99 -20.84
N HIS A 218 -98.95 18.16 -19.99
CA HIS A 218 -99.62 17.30 -19.05
C HIS A 218 -99.49 15.79 -19.22
N GLY A 219 -99.41 15.08 -18.10
CA GLY A 219 -100.25 13.85 -18.09
C GLY A 219 -99.67 12.68 -17.28
N HIS A 220 -100.09 12.63 -16.08
CA HIS A 220 -100.56 11.50 -15.29
C HIS A 220 -99.68 10.29 -14.96
N PRO A 221 -100.03 9.70 -13.85
CA PRO A 221 -99.15 8.83 -13.03
C PRO A 221 -99.53 7.35 -13.28
N TRP A 222 -98.76 6.48 -12.72
CA TRP A 222 -99.10 5.12 -12.16
C TRP A 222 -97.81 4.41 -11.80
N GLN A 223 -97.62 4.02 -10.76
CA GLN A 223 -97.64 3.14 -9.57
C GLN A 223 -96.24 2.95 -9.02
#